data_f6804c4ae7a9d68ac6dfd2227029615b
#
_entry.id   f6804c4ae7a9d68ac6dfd2227029615b
#
_cell.length_a   1.000
_cell.length_b   1.000
_cell.length_c   1.000
_cell.angle_alpha   90.00
_cell.angle_beta   90.00
_cell.angle_gamma   90.00
#
_symmetry.space_group_name_H-M   'P 1'
#
loop_
_entity.id
_entity.type
_entity.pdbx_description
1 polymer ?
#
loop_
_entity_poly.entity_id
_entity_poly.type
_entity_poly.pdbx_seq_one_letter_code
_entity_poly.pdbx_strand_id
1 'polypeptide(L)'
;MNDGRIEGAAGELRMLGVLDYRSAPALRRTGQALIREDQGAGLRIDCAGVEKSSSVGLSLLLCFVRDAKNLGRDVSIANLPQDMQQIARVSGLLDVLPLVNDTPGVDRA
;
A
#
# COMPACT_ATOMS: atom_id res chain seq x y z
N MET A 1 19.20 -8.37 4.75
CA MET A 1 18.11 -7.89 3.91
C MET A 1 16.79 -8.41 4.45
N ASN A 2 15.81 -7.55 4.58
CA ASN A 2 14.53 -7.94 5.15
C ASN A 2 13.56 -8.39 4.06
N ASP A 3 13.03 -9.58 4.22
CA ASP A 3 12.00 -10.05 3.31
C ASP A 3 10.75 -9.20 3.43
N GLY A 4 10.00 -9.12 2.35
CA GLY A 4 8.74 -8.40 2.35
C GLY A 4 7.75 -9.03 3.30
N ARG A 5 6.95 -8.19 3.95
CA ARG A 5 5.86 -8.68 4.79
C ARG A 5 4.77 -7.63 4.90
N ILE A 6 3.62 -8.10 5.32
CA ILE A 6 2.44 -7.26 5.52
C ILE A 6 2.04 -7.41 6.98
N GLU A 7 1.81 -6.28 7.64
CA GLU A 7 1.32 -6.26 9.02
C GLU A 7 0.03 -5.47 9.08
N GLY A 8 -0.87 -5.89 9.93
CA GLY A 8 -2.15 -5.23 10.09
C GLY A 8 -2.34 -4.68 11.49
N ALA A 9 -3.07 -3.59 11.56
CA ALA A 9 -3.56 -3.01 12.80
C ALA A 9 -4.95 -2.47 12.49
N ALA A 10 -5.67 -2.01 13.51
CA ALA A 10 -7.01 -1.48 13.30
C ALA A 10 -6.97 -0.29 12.34
N GLY A 11 -7.62 -0.42 11.21
CA GLY A 11 -7.69 0.64 10.20
C GLY A 11 -6.40 0.86 9.43
N GLU A 12 -5.41 -0.03 9.58
CA GLU A 12 -4.11 0.18 8.93
C GLU A 12 -3.55 -1.11 8.40
N LEU A 13 -2.92 -1.03 7.23
CA LEU A 13 -2.17 -2.13 6.64
C LEU A 13 -0.77 -1.60 6.34
N ARG A 14 0.26 -2.27 6.85
CA ARG A 14 1.64 -1.84 6.62
C ARG A 14 2.35 -2.79 5.69
N MET A 15 3.01 -2.23 4.69
CA MET A 15 3.86 -2.97 3.77
C MET A 15 5.30 -2.70 4.16
N LEU A 16 6.10 -3.76 4.33
CA LEU A 16 7.45 -3.63 4.84
C LEU A 16 8.42 -4.51 4.06
N GLY A 17 9.69 -4.13 4.10
CA GLY A 17 10.77 -4.92 3.55
C GLY A 17 10.91 -4.83 2.05
N VAL A 18 11.46 -5.86 1.46
CA VAL A 18 11.71 -5.92 0.02
C VAL A 18 10.53 -6.61 -0.65
N LEU A 19 9.89 -5.90 -1.58
CA LEU A 19 8.73 -6.42 -2.29
C LEU A 19 9.16 -6.89 -3.67
N ASP A 20 9.12 -8.19 -3.88
CA ASP A 20 9.53 -8.77 -5.16
C ASP A 20 8.54 -9.86 -5.59
N TYR A 21 8.79 -10.40 -6.80
CA TYR A 21 7.86 -11.37 -7.37
C TYR A 21 7.82 -12.71 -6.61
N ARG A 22 8.86 -13.00 -5.83
CA ARG A 22 8.90 -14.27 -5.07
C ARG A 22 7.93 -14.23 -3.90
N SER A 23 7.87 -13.11 -3.22
CA SER A 23 7.02 -12.97 -2.04
C SER A 23 5.61 -12.54 -2.39
N ALA A 24 5.38 -12.03 -3.59
CA ALA A 24 4.11 -11.41 -3.94
C ALA A 24 2.88 -12.29 -3.71
N PRO A 25 2.87 -13.57 -4.12
CA PRO A 25 1.65 -14.37 -3.92
C PRO A 25 1.29 -14.54 -2.44
N ALA A 26 2.28 -14.76 -1.57
CA ALA A 26 2.02 -14.89 -0.14
C ALA A 26 1.58 -13.56 0.46
N LEU A 27 2.23 -12.47 0.07
CA LEU A 27 1.87 -11.13 0.54
C LEU A 27 0.46 -10.76 0.10
N ARG A 28 0.10 -11.12 -1.12
CA ARG A 28 -1.25 -10.88 -1.64
C ARG A 28 -2.30 -11.55 -0.76
N ARG A 29 -2.09 -12.80 -0.40
CA ARG A 29 -3.02 -13.54 0.45
C ARG A 29 -3.08 -12.96 1.86
N THR A 30 -1.92 -12.65 2.43
CA THR A 30 -1.87 -12.09 3.78
C THR A 30 -2.60 -10.75 3.85
N GLY A 31 -2.30 -9.88 2.92
CA GLY A 31 -2.93 -8.56 2.91
C GLY A 31 -4.43 -8.64 2.69
N GLN A 32 -4.87 -9.50 1.78
CA GLN A 32 -6.29 -9.67 1.51
C GLN A 32 -7.03 -10.15 2.76
N ALA A 33 -6.45 -11.12 3.48
CA ALA A 33 -7.05 -11.63 4.70
C ALA A 33 -7.15 -10.52 5.77
N LEU A 34 -6.09 -9.75 5.94
CA LEU A 34 -6.08 -8.67 6.92
C LEU A 34 -7.13 -7.60 6.58
N ILE A 35 -7.28 -7.27 5.31
CA ILE A 35 -8.28 -6.30 4.88
C ILE A 35 -9.69 -6.80 5.18
N ARG A 36 -9.93 -8.09 4.96
CA ARG A 36 -11.25 -8.68 5.22
C ARG A 36 -11.57 -8.77 6.71
N GLU A 37 -10.55 -9.03 7.53
CA GLU A 37 -10.75 -9.21 8.96
C GLU A 37 -10.98 -7.89 9.67
N ASP A 38 -10.38 -6.81 9.17
CA ASP A 38 -10.54 -5.51 9.77
C ASP A 38 -11.87 -4.91 9.30
N GLN A 39 -12.69 -4.47 10.24
CA GLN A 39 -14.04 -4.00 9.93
C GLN A 39 -14.19 -2.50 9.99
N GLY A 40 -13.09 -1.78 10.02
CA GLY A 40 -13.13 -0.33 10.03
C GLY A 40 -13.67 0.25 8.73
N ALA A 41 -14.23 1.46 8.79
CA ALA A 41 -14.73 2.14 7.62
C ALA A 41 -13.59 2.63 6.71
N GLY A 42 -12.44 2.98 7.30
CA GLY A 42 -11.30 3.46 6.56
C GLY A 42 -10.12 2.52 6.66
N LEU A 43 -9.29 2.52 5.63
CA LEU A 43 -8.06 1.75 5.63
C LEU A 43 -6.92 2.66 5.17
N ARG A 44 -5.87 2.74 5.97
CA ARG A 44 -4.66 3.44 5.61
C ARG A 44 -3.59 2.41 5.29
N ILE A 45 -3.07 2.44 4.06
CA ILE A 45 -1.98 1.57 3.66
C ILE A 45 -0.70 2.36 3.80
N ASP A 46 0.15 1.95 4.73
CA ASP A 46 1.40 2.65 5.04
C ASP A 46 2.56 1.92 4.41
N CYS A 47 3.29 2.61 3.55
CA CYS A 47 4.43 2.06 2.82
C CYS A 47 5.77 2.53 3.40
N ALA A 48 5.78 3.17 4.56
CA ALA A 48 7.02 3.72 5.12
C ALA A 48 8.08 2.64 5.38
N GLY A 49 7.67 1.41 5.65
CA GLY A 49 8.59 0.32 5.92
C GLY A 49 9.10 -0.41 4.68
N VAL A 50 8.68 -0.02 3.49
CA VAL A 50 9.17 -0.65 2.26
C VAL A 50 10.61 -0.22 2.03
N GLU A 51 11.52 -1.19 1.96
CA GLU A 51 12.94 -0.91 1.78
C GLU A 51 13.31 -0.86 0.32
N LYS A 52 12.69 -1.70 -0.49
CA LYS A 52 12.96 -1.77 -1.90
C LYS A 52 11.77 -2.42 -2.58
N SER A 53 11.43 -1.93 -3.75
CA SER A 53 10.29 -2.46 -4.48
C SER A 53 10.54 -2.41 -5.99
N SER A 54 10.05 -3.44 -6.66
CA SER A 54 9.89 -3.44 -8.10
C SER A 54 8.45 -3.04 -8.43
N SER A 55 8.10 -3.14 -9.72
CA SER A 55 6.72 -2.89 -10.15
C SER A 55 5.73 -3.88 -9.50
N VAL A 56 6.22 -5.00 -9.01
CA VAL A 56 5.39 -5.96 -8.28
C VAL A 56 4.81 -5.35 -7.01
N GLY A 57 5.60 -4.54 -6.30
CA GLY A 57 5.11 -3.85 -5.11
C GLY A 57 3.96 -2.93 -5.43
N LEU A 58 4.04 -2.22 -6.54
CA LEU A 58 2.95 -1.34 -6.97
C LEU A 58 1.70 -2.16 -7.32
N SER A 59 1.89 -3.30 -7.98
CA SER A 59 0.77 -4.19 -8.30
C SER A 59 0.07 -4.70 -7.05
N LEU A 60 0.85 -5.09 -6.04
CA LEU A 60 0.29 -5.49 -4.74
C LEU A 60 -0.53 -4.37 -4.13
N LEU A 61 0.02 -3.17 -4.13
CA LEU A 61 -0.65 -2.01 -3.57
C LEU A 61 -2.00 -1.77 -4.26
N LEU A 62 -2.02 -1.84 -5.59
CA LEU A 62 -3.25 -1.67 -6.35
C LEU A 62 -4.28 -2.75 -6.02
N CYS A 63 -3.82 -3.99 -5.82
CA CYS A 63 -4.72 -5.07 -5.43
C CYS A 63 -5.35 -4.80 -4.08
N PHE A 64 -4.57 -4.32 -3.12
CA PHE A 64 -5.08 -4.01 -1.78
C PHE A 64 -6.07 -2.86 -1.81
N VAL A 65 -5.79 -1.83 -2.59
CA VAL A 65 -6.72 -0.72 -2.78
C VAL A 65 -8.06 -1.24 -3.33
N ARG A 66 -7.99 -2.08 -4.34
CA ARG A 66 -9.19 -2.64 -4.94
C ARG A 66 -9.96 -3.52 -3.96
N ASP A 67 -9.25 -4.35 -3.20
CA ASP A 67 -9.91 -5.21 -2.22
C ASP A 67 -10.68 -4.39 -1.19
N ALA A 68 -10.07 -3.33 -0.68
CA ALA A 68 -10.72 -2.48 0.31
C ALA A 68 -11.93 -1.76 -0.29
N LYS A 69 -11.79 -1.25 -1.50
CA LYS A 69 -12.92 -0.57 -2.16
C LYS A 69 -14.08 -1.52 -2.42
N ASN A 70 -13.79 -2.77 -2.75
CA ASN A 70 -14.83 -3.77 -2.96
C ASN A 70 -15.60 -4.09 -1.69
N LEU A 71 -15.00 -3.81 -0.53
CA LEU A 71 -15.66 -3.95 0.77
C LEU A 71 -16.31 -2.65 1.23
N GLY A 72 -16.36 -1.65 0.38
CA GLY A 72 -16.97 -0.37 0.72
C GLY A 72 -16.15 0.49 1.66
N ARG A 73 -14.84 0.24 1.77
CA ARG A 73 -13.99 0.97 2.68
C ARG A 73 -13.31 2.15 1.97
N ASP A 74 -13.13 3.23 2.70
CA ASP A 74 -12.33 4.35 2.22
C ASP A 74 -10.85 3.99 2.37
N VAL A 75 -10.07 4.21 1.31
CA VAL A 75 -8.66 3.81 1.28
C VAL A 75 -7.79 5.03 1.09
N SER A 76 -6.69 5.06 1.83
CA SER A 76 -5.64 6.04 1.61
C SER A 76 -4.29 5.35 1.64
N ILE A 77 -3.32 5.91 0.92
CA ILE A 77 -1.95 5.39 0.87
C ILE A 77 -1.04 6.45 1.44
N ALA A 78 -0.25 6.07 2.44
CA ALA A 78 0.68 6.98 3.09
C ALA A 78 2.12 6.55 2.84
N ASN A 79 3.01 7.52 2.74
CA ASN A 79 4.46 7.31 2.72
C ASN A 79 4.91 6.44 1.55
N LEU A 80 4.34 6.64 0.37
CA LEU A 80 4.73 5.88 -0.80
C LEU A 80 6.18 6.20 -1.14
N PRO A 81 7.07 5.18 -1.20
CA PRO A 81 8.48 5.42 -1.51
C PRO A 81 8.67 6.05 -2.89
N GLN A 82 9.73 6.81 -3.01
CA GLN A 82 9.99 7.57 -4.23
C GLN A 82 10.15 6.66 -5.45
N ASP A 83 10.79 5.51 -5.30
CA ASP A 83 10.95 4.59 -6.42
C ASP A 83 9.59 4.05 -6.88
N MET A 84 8.68 3.78 -5.96
CA MET A 84 7.33 3.37 -6.32
C MET A 84 6.55 4.52 -6.96
N GLN A 85 6.75 5.73 -6.48
CA GLN A 85 6.12 6.89 -7.11
C GLN A 85 6.58 7.07 -8.55
N GLN A 86 7.85 6.84 -8.82
CA GLN A 86 8.38 6.96 -10.18
C GLN A 86 7.80 5.89 -11.09
N ILE A 87 7.69 4.66 -10.60
CA ILE A 87 7.08 3.58 -11.38
C ILE A 87 5.62 3.92 -11.68
N ALA A 88 4.89 4.41 -10.68
CA ALA A 88 3.49 4.78 -10.85
C ALA A 88 3.34 5.92 -11.87
N ARG A 89 4.25 6.88 -11.82
CA ARG A 89 4.20 8.03 -12.75
C ARG A 89 4.41 7.56 -14.18
N VAL A 90 5.44 6.74 -14.41
CA VAL A 90 5.74 6.24 -15.75
C VAL A 90 4.61 5.39 -16.30
N SER A 91 3.95 4.66 -15.41
CA SER A 91 2.83 3.78 -15.79
C SER A 91 1.49 4.53 -15.90
N GLY A 92 1.46 5.82 -15.61
CA GLY A 92 0.23 6.58 -15.67
C GLY A 92 -0.72 6.31 -14.51
N LEU A 93 -0.22 5.73 -13.42
CA LEU A 93 -1.07 5.31 -12.31
C LEU A 93 -1.03 6.28 -11.12
N LEU A 94 -0.10 7.22 -11.11
CA LEU A 94 0.08 8.09 -9.95
C LEU A 94 -1.19 8.85 -9.60
N ASP A 95 -1.92 9.32 -10.61
CA ASP A 95 -3.13 10.10 -10.40
C ASP A 95 -4.31 9.28 -9.90
N VAL A 96 -4.28 7.95 -10.08
CA VAL A 96 -5.39 7.10 -9.64
C VAL A 96 -5.14 6.49 -8.27
N LEU A 97 -3.97 6.67 -7.70
CA LEU A 97 -3.67 6.16 -6.36
C LEU A 97 -4.21 7.13 -5.31
N PRO A 98 -4.91 6.63 -4.29
CA PRO A 98 -5.46 7.50 -3.24
C PRO A 98 -4.37 7.90 -2.23
N LEU A 99 -3.41 8.68 -2.69
CA LEU A 99 -2.27 9.11 -1.87
C LEU A 99 -2.70 10.17 -0.88
N VAL A 100 -2.15 10.08 0.33
CA VAL A 100 -2.31 11.12 1.32
C VAL A 100 -0.95 11.70 1.65
N ASN A 101 -0.93 12.99 1.94
CA ASN A 101 0.28 13.66 2.33
C ASN A 101 0.26 13.85 3.84
N ASP A 102 1.06 13.06 4.53
CA ASP A 102 1.15 13.11 5.98
C ASP A 102 2.28 14.00 6.47
N THR A 103 2.98 14.66 5.56
CA THR A 103 4.12 15.47 5.95
C THR A 103 3.66 16.65 6.78
N PRO A 104 4.13 16.78 8.02
CA PRO A 104 3.75 17.92 8.85
C PRO A 104 4.14 19.23 8.19
N GLY A 105 3.27 20.23 8.26
CA GLY A 105 3.54 21.53 7.73
C GLY A 105 3.28 21.69 6.25
N VAL A 106 2.90 20.63 5.57
CA VAL A 106 2.53 20.78 4.17
C VAL A 106 1.18 21.47 4.10
N ASP A 107 1.17 22.55 3.39
CA ASP A 107 -0.06 23.31 3.18
C ASP A 107 -0.77 22.78 1.96
N ARG A 108 -2.01 22.45 2.17
CA ARG A 108 -2.84 21.96 1.07
C ARG A 108 -3.96 22.89 0.74
N ALA A 109 -3.84 24.03 1.25
CA ALA A 109 -4.87 25.03 1.01
C ALA A 109 -5.11 25.24 -0.47
#